data_0c9866c4178f86833acfbba9125b7720
#
_entry.id   0c9866c4178f86833acfbba9125b7720
#
_cell.length_a   1.000
_cell.length_b   1.000
_cell.length_c   1.000
_cell.angle_alpha   90.00
_cell.angle_beta   90.00
_cell.angle_gamma   90.00
#
_symmetry.space_group_name_H-M   'P 1'
#
loop_
_entity.id
_entity.type
_entity.pdbx_description
1 polymer ?
#
loop_
_entity_poly.entity_id
_entity_poly.type
_entity_poly.pdbx_seq_one_letter_code
_entity_poly.pdbx_strand_id
1 'polypeptide(L)'
;MDFKIAVLAGDGIGPEISAVGVDVMTAVCEKFGHKVNYEYAVCGADAIDKVGDPFPEATYQACKNADAVLFSAVGDPKFDNDPTAKVRPEQGLLAMRKKLGLFANIRPVQTFKCLLHKSPLRAELVDGADFLCIRELTGGMYFGEKYQDNDKAYDTNMYTRPEIERILKVGFEYAMKRNKHLTVVDKANVLASSRLWRQIAQEMAPDYPEVTTDYMYVDNAAMRMIQEPKFFDVMVTENTFGDILTDEGSCISGSMGLLPSASTGESTPVFEPIHGSWPQAKGLNIANPLAQILSVAMLFEYFDLKEEGALIRKAVDASLDANVRTPEIQVEGGDKYGTKEVGAWIADYIKH
;
A
#
# COMPACT_ATOMS: atom_id res chain seq x y z
N MET A 1 11.64 21.87 3.10
CA MET A 1 10.33 21.85 3.79
C MET A 1 10.53 21.51 5.26
N ASP A 2 9.55 21.80 6.11
CA ASP A 2 9.51 21.34 7.51
C ASP A 2 8.36 20.33 7.61
N PHE A 3 8.69 19.06 7.87
CA PHE A 3 7.71 17.98 7.97
C PHE A 3 7.35 17.67 9.41
N LYS A 4 6.08 17.43 9.67
CA LYS A 4 5.57 16.78 10.87
C LYS A 4 4.99 15.43 10.49
N ILE A 5 5.61 14.34 10.90
CA ILE A 5 5.24 12.97 10.54
C ILE A 5 4.74 12.22 11.77
N ALA A 6 3.51 11.72 11.69
CA ALA A 6 3.02 10.77 12.66
C ALA A 6 3.56 9.37 12.32
N VAL A 7 4.23 8.71 13.25
CA VAL A 7 4.80 7.38 13.06
C VAL A 7 4.00 6.36 13.84
N LEU A 8 3.35 5.46 13.11
CA LEU A 8 2.55 4.36 13.65
C LEU A 8 3.25 3.04 13.34
N ALA A 9 4.12 2.61 14.24
CA ALA A 9 4.90 1.38 14.05
C ALA A 9 4.03 0.11 14.04
N GLY A 10 2.96 0.09 14.84
CA GLY A 10 2.01 -1.04 14.90
C GLY A 10 2.60 -2.30 15.51
N ASP A 11 2.29 -3.45 14.89
CA ASP A 11 2.47 -4.78 15.45
C ASP A 11 3.57 -5.59 14.72
N GLY A 12 3.96 -6.71 15.31
CA GLY A 12 4.84 -7.69 14.67
C GLY A 12 6.19 -7.12 14.23
N ILE A 13 6.49 -7.18 12.92
CA ILE A 13 7.69 -6.61 12.31
C ILE A 13 7.62 -5.07 12.16
N GLY A 14 6.43 -4.49 12.37
CA GLY A 14 6.19 -3.06 12.19
C GLY A 14 7.22 -2.15 12.84
N PRO A 15 7.57 -2.32 14.15
CA PRO A 15 8.59 -1.51 14.80
C PRO A 15 9.97 -1.55 14.15
N GLU A 16 10.38 -2.71 13.59
CA GLU A 16 11.68 -2.87 12.94
C GLU A 16 11.74 -2.14 11.61
N ILE A 17 10.73 -2.35 10.75
CA ILE A 17 10.68 -1.71 9.43
C ILE A 17 10.38 -0.22 9.52
N SER A 18 9.57 0.20 10.52
CA SER A 18 9.28 1.61 10.81
C SER A 18 10.56 2.39 11.16
N ALA A 19 11.40 1.83 12.01
CA ALA A 19 12.68 2.44 12.37
C ALA A 19 13.55 2.68 11.12
N VAL A 20 13.63 1.69 10.25
CA VAL A 20 14.36 1.83 8.97
C VAL A 20 13.74 2.91 8.06
N GLY A 21 12.41 2.96 7.96
CA GLY A 21 11.73 4.02 7.19
C GLY A 21 12.04 5.42 7.72
N VAL A 22 12.05 5.58 9.03
CA VAL A 22 12.42 6.85 9.71
C VAL A 22 13.89 7.22 9.43
N ASP A 23 14.81 6.27 9.52
CA ASP A 23 16.24 6.50 9.25
C ASP A 23 16.47 6.94 7.80
N VAL A 24 15.83 6.28 6.84
CA VAL A 24 15.92 6.65 5.43
C VAL A 24 15.29 8.03 5.17
N MET A 25 14.12 8.31 5.72
CA MET A 25 13.49 9.62 5.58
C MET A 25 14.38 10.74 6.17
N THR A 26 15.00 10.47 7.33
CA THR A 26 15.93 11.40 7.99
C THR A 26 17.15 11.66 7.08
N ALA A 27 17.75 10.61 6.51
CA ALA A 27 18.90 10.74 5.61
C ALA A 27 18.59 11.62 4.38
N VAL A 28 17.39 11.44 3.78
CA VAL A 28 16.94 12.28 2.67
C VAL A 28 16.73 13.74 3.12
N CYS A 29 16.06 13.94 4.24
CA CYS A 29 15.84 15.29 4.78
C CYS A 29 17.15 16.01 5.06
N GLU A 30 18.14 15.35 5.64
CA GLU A 30 19.48 15.90 5.88
C GLU A 30 20.17 16.30 4.57
N LYS A 31 20.13 15.42 3.55
CA LYS A 31 20.76 15.68 2.24
C LYS A 31 20.17 16.85 1.48
N PHE A 32 18.85 17.00 1.51
CA PHE A 32 18.16 18.07 0.79
C PHE A 32 17.85 19.31 1.63
N GLY A 33 18.29 19.33 2.90
CA GLY A 33 18.11 20.49 3.78
C GLY A 33 16.67 20.68 4.27
N HIS A 34 15.90 19.59 4.34
CA HIS A 34 14.58 19.58 4.95
C HIS A 34 14.70 19.37 6.46
N LYS A 35 13.66 19.75 7.20
CA LYS A 35 13.51 19.40 8.61
C LYS A 35 12.38 18.41 8.76
N VAL A 36 12.52 17.47 9.68
CA VAL A 36 11.47 16.51 10.00
C VAL A 36 11.33 16.34 11.51
N ASN A 37 10.08 16.35 11.96
CA ASN A 37 9.70 16.07 13.35
C ASN A 37 8.81 14.85 13.38
N TYR A 38 9.16 13.86 14.19
CA TYR A 38 8.41 12.63 14.33
C TYR A 38 7.57 12.62 15.59
N GLU A 39 6.28 12.35 15.45
CA GLU A 39 5.37 12.11 16.58
C GLU A 39 4.95 10.63 16.57
N TYR A 40 5.42 9.86 17.58
CA TYR A 40 5.11 8.43 17.67
C TYR A 40 3.80 8.21 18.42
N ALA A 41 2.92 7.39 17.83
CA ALA A 41 1.65 7.03 18.45
C ALA A 41 1.38 5.53 18.32
N VAL A 42 0.59 4.98 19.27
CA VAL A 42 0.27 3.56 19.31
C VAL A 42 -0.93 3.22 18.43
N CYS A 43 -0.91 2.06 17.78
CA CYS A 43 -2.05 1.53 17.02
C CYS A 43 -2.03 -0.01 17.02
N GLY A 44 -3.12 -0.63 16.55
CA GLY A 44 -3.22 -2.08 16.41
C GLY A 44 -3.31 -2.83 17.74
N ALA A 45 -2.70 -4.01 17.80
CA ALA A 45 -2.67 -4.87 18.97
C ALA A 45 -1.96 -4.22 20.18
N ASP A 46 -0.86 -3.50 19.92
CA ASP A 46 -0.14 -2.77 20.96
C ASP A 46 -1.02 -1.71 21.64
N ALA A 47 -1.86 -1.02 20.87
CA ALA A 47 -2.81 -0.05 21.42
C ALA A 47 -3.95 -0.73 22.19
N ILE A 48 -4.48 -1.86 21.71
CA ILE A 48 -5.49 -2.64 22.44
C ILE A 48 -4.94 -3.07 23.80
N ASP A 49 -3.70 -3.59 23.83
CA ASP A 49 -3.06 -4.05 25.06
C ASP A 49 -2.86 -2.91 26.08
N LYS A 50 -2.55 -1.70 25.59
CA LYS A 50 -2.25 -0.53 26.46
C LYS A 50 -3.49 0.21 26.95
N VAL A 51 -4.48 0.37 26.04
CA VAL A 51 -5.62 1.25 26.31
C VAL A 51 -6.97 0.68 25.90
N GLY A 52 -7.04 -0.55 25.37
CA GLY A 52 -8.29 -1.23 24.97
C GLY A 52 -8.91 -0.77 23.65
N ASP A 53 -8.22 0.09 22.89
CA ASP A 53 -8.70 0.66 21.63
C ASP A 53 -7.59 0.52 20.57
N PRO A 54 -7.86 -0.08 19.39
CA PRO A 54 -6.84 -0.25 18.33
C PRO A 54 -6.44 1.06 17.63
N PHE A 55 -7.24 2.13 17.76
CA PHE A 55 -6.95 3.46 17.23
C PHE A 55 -7.44 4.56 18.17
N PRO A 56 -6.72 4.78 19.29
CA PRO A 56 -7.11 5.73 20.33
C PRO A 56 -7.25 7.16 19.81
N GLU A 57 -8.07 7.96 20.48
CA GLU A 57 -8.27 9.36 20.09
C GLU A 57 -6.96 10.17 20.04
N ALA A 58 -6.02 9.90 20.96
CA ALA A 58 -4.70 10.54 20.94
C ALA A 58 -3.94 10.23 19.65
N THR A 59 -4.01 8.98 19.17
CA THR A 59 -3.40 8.57 17.90
C THR A 59 -4.09 9.26 16.72
N TYR A 60 -5.42 9.35 16.73
CA TYR A 60 -6.14 10.09 15.70
C TYR A 60 -5.71 11.55 15.65
N GLN A 61 -5.57 12.22 16.80
CA GLN A 61 -5.12 13.62 16.86
C GLN A 61 -3.68 13.78 16.37
N ALA A 62 -2.77 12.86 16.70
CA ALA A 62 -1.41 12.85 16.18
C ALA A 62 -1.41 12.76 14.64
N CYS A 63 -2.21 11.84 14.07
CA CYS A 63 -2.34 11.69 12.62
C CYS A 63 -2.94 12.96 11.97
N LYS A 64 -4.04 13.46 12.52
CA LYS A 64 -4.75 14.63 11.98
C LYS A 64 -3.89 15.90 11.95
N ASN A 65 -3.00 16.06 12.91
CA ASN A 65 -2.14 17.22 13.06
C ASN A 65 -0.77 17.08 12.36
N ALA A 66 -0.52 15.95 11.72
CA ALA A 66 0.68 15.69 10.92
C ALA A 66 0.47 16.07 9.45
N ASP A 67 1.57 16.29 8.72
CA ASP A 67 1.55 16.46 7.26
C ASP A 67 1.34 15.11 6.55
N ALA A 68 1.90 14.03 7.14
CA ALA A 68 1.70 12.66 6.67
C ALA A 68 1.82 11.67 7.83
N VAL A 69 1.27 10.47 7.62
CA VAL A 69 1.44 9.33 8.52
C VAL A 69 2.36 8.32 7.84
N LEU A 70 3.41 7.91 8.53
CA LEU A 70 4.21 6.74 8.20
C LEU A 70 3.72 5.58 9.06
N PHE A 71 2.99 4.67 8.43
CA PHE A 71 2.39 3.51 9.07
C PHE A 71 3.12 2.25 8.63
N SER A 72 3.18 1.22 9.46
CA SER A 72 3.88 -0.01 9.10
C SER A 72 2.96 -1.20 8.97
N ALA A 73 2.52 -1.80 10.07
CA ALA A 73 1.66 -2.97 9.99
C ALA A 73 0.82 -3.17 11.25
N VAL A 74 -0.35 -3.80 11.12
CA VAL A 74 -1.17 -4.22 12.26
C VAL A 74 -1.59 -5.67 12.11
N GLY A 75 -1.93 -6.28 13.22
CA GLY A 75 -2.42 -7.64 13.32
C GLY A 75 -1.64 -8.48 14.34
N ASP A 76 -2.38 -9.28 15.14
CA ASP A 76 -1.79 -10.25 16.05
C ASP A 76 -2.72 -11.46 16.15
N PRO A 77 -2.24 -12.69 15.84
CA PRO A 77 -3.05 -13.91 15.84
C PRO A 77 -3.77 -14.20 17.17
N LYS A 78 -3.34 -13.61 18.27
CA LYS A 78 -4.02 -13.75 19.56
C LYS A 78 -5.46 -13.23 19.53
N PHE A 79 -5.76 -12.24 18.67
CA PHE A 79 -7.11 -11.72 18.49
C PHE A 79 -7.93 -12.52 17.49
N ASP A 80 -7.29 -13.16 16.49
CA ASP A 80 -7.97 -13.98 15.48
C ASP A 80 -8.49 -15.29 16.08
N ASN A 81 -7.71 -15.87 17.01
CA ASN A 81 -8.02 -17.14 17.65
C ASN A 81 -8.92 -16.97 18.90
N ASP A 82 -9.25 -15.75 19.31
CA ASP A 82 -10.15 -15.47 20.42
C ASP A 82 -11.56 -15.11 19.92
N PRO A 83 -12.54 -16.06 19.99
CA PRO A 83 -13.92 -15.80 19.58
C PRO A 83 -14.62 -14.79 20.49
N THR A 84 -14.04 -14.46 21.66
CA THR A 84 -14.57 -13.48 22.62
C THR A 84 -13.99 -12.09 22.43
N ALA A 85 -13.01 -11.93 21.56
CA ALA A 85 -12.37 -10.64 21.27
C ALA A 85 -13.42 -9.62 20.79
N LYS A 86 -13.64 -8.58 21.57
CA LYS A 86 -14.60 -7.51 21.24
C LYS A 86 -14.05 -6.52 20.22
N VAL A 87 -12.75 -6.38 20.15
CA VAL A 87 -12.02 -5.50 19.23
C VAL A 87 -10.84 -6.23 18.61
N ARG A 88 -10.55 -5.91 17.35
CA ARG A 88 -9.44 -6.48 16.58
C ARG A 88 -8.52 -5.38 16.07
N PRO A 89 -7.21 -5.65 15.89
CA PRO A 89 -6.24 -4.67 15.39
C PRO A 89 -6.67 -4.02 14.06
N GLU A 90 -7.22 -4.80 13.14
CA GLU A 90 -7.66 -4.37 11.80
C GLU A 90 -8.80 -3.34 11.85
N GLN A 91 -9.62 -3.36 12.92
CA GLN A 91 -10.65 -2.34 13.13
C GLN A 91 -10.03 -0.95 13.35
N GLY A 92 -8.81 -0.89 13.91
CA GLY A 92 -8.05 0.35 14.04
C GLY A 92 -7.64 0.93 12.70
N LEU A 93 -7.20 0.09 11.77
CA LEU A 93 -6.86 0.49 10.40
C LEU A 93 -8.09 1.01 9.65
N LEU A 94 -9.22 0.31 9.73
CA LEU A 94 -10.47 0.75 9.13
C LEU A 94 -10.98 2.07 9.74
N ALA A 95 -10.85 2.23 11.07
CA ALA A 95 -11.20 3.46 11.75
C ALA A 95 -10.31 4.64 11.32
N MET A 96 -9.00 4.42 11.18
CA MET A 96 -8.05 5.42 10.67
C MET A 96 -8.45 5.87 9.26
N ARG A 97 -8.67 4.94 8.34
CA ARG A 97 -9.08 5.23 6.95
C ARG A 97 -10.37 6.06 6.91
N LYS A 98 -11.36 5.67 7.71
CA LYS A 98 -12.63 6.38 7.78
C LYS A 98 -12.50 7.77 8.42
N LYS A 99 -11.83 7.89 9.57
CA LYS A 99 -11.69 9.17 10.31
C LYS A 99 -10.84 10.19 9.55
N LEU A 100 -9.85 9.75 8.76
CA LEU A 100 -9.03 10.60 7.92
C LEU A 100 -9.57 10.77 6.50
N GLY A 101 -10.70 10.14 6.15
CA GLY A 101 -11.32 10.26 4.82
C GLY A 101 -10.45 9.72 3.69
N LEU A 102 -9.68 8.66 3.94
CA LEU A 102 -8.75 8.07 2.99
C LEU A 102 -9.50 7.14 2.02
N PHE A 103 -9.91 7.67 0.88
CA PHE A 103 -10.74 6.91 -0.06
C PHE A 103 -9.96 6.26 -1.21
N ALA A 104 -8.73 6.72 -1.50
CA ALA A 104 -7.91 6.20 -2.59
C ALA A 104 -6.66 5.54 -2.05
N ASN A 105 -6.46 4.25 -2.34
CA ASN A 105 -5.23 3.54 -2.03
C ASN A 105 -4.48 3.26 -3.33
N ILE A 106 -3.30 3.82 -3.44
CA ILE A 106 -2.42 3.74 -4.60
C ILE A 106 -1.38 2.65 -4.34
N ARG A 107 -1.41 1.58 -5.11
CA ARG A 107 -0.55 0.40 -4.97
C ARG A 107 0.24 0.17 -6.27
N PRO A 108 1.50 0.60 -6.37
CA PRO A 108 2.35 0.27 -7.49
C PRO A 108 2.78 -1.20 -7.43
N VAL A 109 2.72 -1.86 -8.58
CA VAL A 109 3.27 -3.20 -8.81
C VAL A 109 4.35 -3.08 -9.85
N GLN A 110 5.59 -3.31 -9.46
CA GLN A 110 6.74 -3.25 -10.38
C GLN A 110 7.69 -4.43 -10.13
N THR A 111 8.42 -4.81 -11.17
CA THR A 111 9.44 -5.86 -11.09
C THR A 111 10.84 -5.25 -11.08
N PHE A 112 11.72 -5.89 -10.33
CA PHE A 112 13.15 -5.56 -10.29
C PHE A 112 13.91 -6.59 -11.11
N LYS A 113 14.71 -6.12 -12.07
CA LYS A 113 15.41 -7.00 -13.03
C LYS A 113 16.27 -8.08 -12.35
N CYS A 114 16.91 -7.74 -11.26
CA CYS A 114 17.73 -8.66 -10.47
C CYS A 114 16.93 -9.65 -9.61
N LEU A 115 15.60 -9.49 -9.51
CA LEU A 115 14.69 -10.34 -8.71
C LEU A 115 13.67 -11.12 -9.55
N LEU A 116 13.75 -11.10 -10.90
CA LEU A 116 12.80 -11.81 -11.76
C LEU A 116 12.69 -13.31 -11.43
N HIS A 117 13.77 -13.91 -10.94
CA HIS A 117 13.81 -15.31 -10.51
C HIS A 117 13.02 -15.61 -9.24
N LYS A 118 12.58 -14.59 -8.50
CA LYS A 118 11.72 -14.72 -7.30
C LYS A 118 10.24 -14.77 -7.65
N SER A 119 9.85 -14.25 -8.81
CA SER A 119 8.49 -14.42 -9.30
C SER A 119 8.21 -15.90 -9.63
N PRO A 120 7.04 -16.43 -9.31
CA PRO A 120 6.61 -17.76 -9.74
C PRO A 120 6.32 -17.83 -11.24
N LEU A 121 6.26 -16.67 -11.91
CA LEU A 121 6.01 -16.56 -13.34
C LEU A 121 7.33 -16.57 -14.12
N ARG A 122 7.24 -16.90 -15.41
CA ARG A 122 8.40 -16.86 -16.29
C ARG A 122 8.93 -15.43 -16.43
N ALA A 123 10.25 -15.27 -16.39
CA ALA A 123 10.91 -13.97 -16.40
C ALA A 123 10.46 -13.09 -17.59
N GLU A 124 10.31 -13.67 -18.80
CA GLU A 124 9.90 -12.94 -20.00
C GLU A 124 8.47 -12.34 -19.91
N LEU A 125 7.61 -12.88 -19.06
CA LEU A 125 6.28 -12.32 -18.80
C LEU A 125 6.34 -11.10 -17.89
N VAL A 126 7.17 -11.17 -16.85
CA VAL A 126 7.19 -10.18 -15.76
C VAL A 126 8.28 -9.11 -15.91
N ASP A 127 9.31 -9.35 -16.73
CA ASP A 127 10.38 -8.36 -16.95
C ASP A 127 9.82 -7.05 -17.52
N GLY A 128 9.98 -5.97 -16.75
CA GLY A 128 9.45 -4.66 -17.10
C GLY A 128 7.95 -4.47 -16.81
N ALA A 129 7.34 -5.34 -16.02
CA ALA A 129 5.99 -5.08 -15.50
C ALA A 129 6.03 -3.89 -14.52
N ASP A 130 5.22 -2.86 -14.80
CA ASP A 130 5.09 -1.64 -14.01
C ASP A 130 3.69 -1.05 -14.20
N PHE A 131 2.82 -1.25 -13.22
CA PHE A 131 1.47 -0.70 -13.23
C PHE A 131 1.03 -0.22 -11.85
N LEU A 132 0.01 0.64 -11.82
CA LEU A 132 -0.63 1.08 -10.58
C LEU A 132 -2.00 0.45 -10.44
N CYS A 133 -2.31 -0.06 -9.24
CA CYS A 133 -3.68 -0.37 -8.85
C CYS A 133 -4.20 0.75 -7.94
N ILE A 134 -5.26 1.42 -8.37
CA ILE A 134 -6.01 2.41 -7.60
C ILE A 134 -7.23 1.70 -7.01
N ARG A 135 -7.17 1.42 -5.71
CA ARG A 135 -8.22 0.74 -4.95
C ARG A 135 -9.07 1.78 -4.22
N GLU A 136 -10.39 1.75 -4.40
CA GLU A 136 -11.30 2.46 -3.50
C GLU A 136 -11.19 1.84 -2.10
N LEU A 137 -11.20 2.67 -1.05
CA LEU A 137 -10.77 2.22 0.27
C LEU A 137 -11.83 2.34 1.38
N THR A 138 -12.93 3.04 1.16
CA THR A 138 -13.90 3.41 2.21
C THR A 138 -15.34 2.99 1.92
N GLY A 139 -15.58 2.31 0.81
CA GLY A 139 -16.89 1.77 0.42
C GLY A 139 -16.93 0.25 0.34
N GLY A 140 -18.00 -0.25 -0.25
CA GLY A 140 -18.19 -1.66 -0.55
C GLY A 140 -18.46 -2.55 0.65
N MET A 141 -18.18 -3.85 0.52
CA MET A 141 -18.51 -4.86 1.54
C MET A 141 -17.80 -4.63 2.88
N TYR A 142 -16.63 -4.01 2.89
CA TYR A 142 -15.88 -3.79 4.13
C TYR A 142 -16.52 -2.74 5.04
N PHE A 143 -17.28 -1.81 4.46
CA PHE A 143 -17.94 -0.70 5.17
C PHE A 143 -19.46 -0.72 5.12
N GLY A 144 -20.06 -1.62 4.34
CA GLY A 144 -21.48 -1.79 4.21
C GLY A 144 -22.15 -2.39 5.45
N GLU A 145 -23.47 -2.45 5.42
CA GLU A 145 -24.25 -3.13 6.45
C GLU A 145 -23.89 -4.61 6.51
N LYS A 146 -23.73 -5.10 7.73
CA LYS A 146 -23.37 -6.49 8.02
C LYS A 146 -24.37 -7.13 8.93
N TYR A 147 -24.66 -8.39 8.69
CA TYR A 147 -25.50 -9.20 9.55
C TYR A 147 -25.00 -10.63 9.63
N GLN A 148 -25.05 -11.22 10.81
CA GLN A 148 -24.77 -12.63 11.02
C GLN A 148 -25.60 -13.18 12.18
N ASP A 149 -26.22 -14.36 11.97
CA ASP A 149 -26.78 -15.21 13.00
C ASP A 149 -26.29 -16.65 12.78
N ASN A 150 -26.96 -17.65 13.39
CA ASN A 150 -26.55 -19.05 13.23
C ASN A 150 -26.93 -19.66 11.87
N ASP A 151 -27.84 -19.05 11.14
CA ASP A 151 -28.44 -19.60 9.91
C ASP A 151 -28.05 -18.82 8.66
N LYS A 152 -27.74 -17.52 8.79
CA LYS A 152 -27.40 -16.65 7.66
C LYS A 152 -26.43 -15.55 8.02
N ALA A 153 -25.66 -15.10 7.04
CA ALA A 153 -24.82 -13.91 7.11
C ALA A 153 -24.84 -13.17 5.78
N TYR A 154 -24.72 -11.84 5.83
CA TYR A 154 -24.51 -11.04 4.62
C TYR A 154 -23.67 -9.80 4.90
N ASP A 155 -22.94 -9.36 3.86
CA ASP A 155 -22.25 -8.08 3.79
C ASP A 155 -22.74 -7.31 2.56
N THR A 156 -23.14 -6.06 2.75
CA THR A 156 -23.71 -5.23 1.69
C THR A 156 -22.61 -4.54 0.89
N ASN A 157 -22.51 -4.84 -0.41
CA ASN A 157 -21.60 -4.13 -1.33
C ASN A 157 -22.29 -2.89 -1.90
N MET A 158 -22.22 -1.78 -1.18
CA MET A 158 -22.86 -0.52 -1.56
C MET A 158 -21.82 0.53 -1.97
N TYR A 159 -22.12 1.23 -3.07
CA TYR A 159 -21.39 2.40 -3.55
C TYR A 159 -22.36 3.48 -3.99
N THR A 160 -22.05 4.72 -3.64
CA THR A 160 -22.76 5.91 -4.11
C THR A 160 -22.02 6.53 -5.31
N ARG A 161 -22.74 7.32 -6.11
CA ARG A 161 -22.14 8.04 -7.26
C ARG A 161 -20.94 8.90 -6.85
N PRO A 162 -20.98 9.74 -5.79
CA PRO A 162 -19.82 10.54 -5.38
C PRO A 162 -18.59 9.71 -4.99
N GLU A 163 -18.79 8.56 -4.36
CA GLU A 163 -17.67 7.64 -4.02
C GLU A 163 -17.00 7.08 -5.26
N ILE A 164 -17.80 6.72 -6.27
CA ILE A 164 -17.29 6.20 -7.54
C ILE A 164 -16.59 7.32 -8.34
N GLU A 165 -17.21 8.49 -8.45
CA GLU A 165 -16.64 9.63 -9.20
C GLU A 165 -15.28 10.05 -8.64
N ARG A 166 -15.15 10.18 -7.31
CA ARG A 166 -13.89 10.61 -6.69
C ARG A 166 -12.73 9.65 -6.94
N ILE A 167 -12.98 8.34 -6.90
CA ILE A 167 -11.92 7.36 -7.12
C ILE A 167 -11.58 7.20 -8.60
N LEU A 168 -12.57 7.25 -9.49
CA LEU A 168 -12.34 7.26 -10.94
C LEU A 168 -11.52 8.47 -11.38
N LYS A 169 -11.81 9.64 -10.81
CA LYS A 169 -11.02 10.86 -11.04
C LYS A 169 -9.54 10.62 -10.71
N VAL A 170 -9.24 10.01 -9.56
CA VAL A 170 -7.87 9.65 -9.19
C VAL A 170 -7.25 8.72 -10.24
N GLY A 171 -8.00 7.69 -10.69
CA GLY A 171 -7.56 6.78 -11.73
C GLY A 171 -7.19 7.49 -13.04
N PHE A 172 -8.06 8.37 -13.54
CA PHE A 172 -7.82 9.16 -14.74
C PHE A 172 -6.61 10.11 -14.58
N GLU A 173 -6.50 10.80 -13.44
CA GLU A 173 -5.38 11.72 -13.16
C GLU A 173 -4.03 10.99 -13.11
N TYR A 174 -3.98 9.78 -12.56
CA TYR A 174 -2.78 8.95 -12.59
C TYR A 174 -2.48 8.45 -14.01
N ALA A 175 -3.49 8.02 -14.76
CA ALA A 175 -3.30 7.61 -16.16
C ALA A 175 -2.73 8.76 -17.01
N MET A 176 -3.22 9.99 -16.83
CA MET A 176 -2.68 11.19 -17.49
C MET A 176 -1.20 11.44 -17.21
N LYS A 177 -0.71 11.07 -16.03
CA LYS A 177 0.70 11.22 -15.63
C LYS A 177 1.59 10.05 -16.07
N ARG A 178 0.99 8.95 -16.56
CA ARG A 178 1.68 7.73 -17.01
C ARG A 178 1.48 7.52 -18.51
N ASN A 179 1.24 6.28 -18.93
CA ASN A 179 1.14 5.92 -20.35
C ASN A 179 -0.26 6.18 -20.95
N LYS A 180 -1.14 6.89 -20.25
CA LYS A 180 -2.48 7.27 -20.71
C LYS A 180 -3.40 6.08 -21.01
N HIS A 181 -3.28 5.02 -20.20
CA HIS A 181 -4.12 3.85 -20.28
C HIS A 181 -4.76 3.55 -18.92
N LEU A 182 -6.09 3.53 -18.85
CA LEU A 182 -6.87 3.22 -17.66
C LEU A 182 -7.72 1.99 -17.88
N THR A 183 -7.54 0.97 -17.05
CA THR A 183 -8.40 -0.21 -17.00
C THR A 183 -9.34 -0.11 -15.81
N VAL A 184 -10.65 0.03 -16.06
CA VAL A 184 -11.69 -0.01 -15.02
C VAL A 184 -12.08 -1.46 -14.78
N VAL A 185 -11.76 -1.99 -13.60
CA VAL A 185 -12.02 -3.38 -13.24
C VAL A 185 -13.27 -3.50 -12.39
N ASP A 186 -14.23 -4.29 -12.85
CA ASP A 186 -15.55 -4.44 -12.24
C ASP A 186 -16.13 -5.87 -12.40
N LYS A 187 -17.37 -6.09 -11.99
CA LYS A 187 -18.16 -7.30 -12.24
C LYS A 187 -19.56 -6.94 -12.77
N ALA A 188 -19.63 -6.03 -13.74
CA ALA A 188 -20.87 -5.45 -14.25
C ALA A 188 -21.84 -6.45 -14.85
N ASN A 189 -21.37 -7.62 -15.33
CA ASN A 189 -22.23 -8.69 -15.80
C ASN A 189 -23.11 -9.32 -14.70
N VAL A 190 -22.74 -9.14 -13.42
CA VAL A 190 -23.45 -9.73 -12.26
C VAL A 190 -23.93 -8.66 -11.29
N LEU A 191 -23.04 -7.76 -10.83
CA LEU A 191 -23.29 -6.86 -9.71
C LEU A 191 -23.91 -5.53 -10.15
N ALA A 192 -24.94 -5.08 -9.42
CA ALA A 192 -25.57 -3.78 -9.65
C ALA A 192 -24.61 -2.61 -9.34
N SER A 193 -23.83 -2.73 -8.26
CA SER A 193 -22.79 -1.76 -7.89
C SER A 193 -21.77 -1.59 -9.03
N SER A 194 -21.27 -2.69 -9.60
CA SER A 194 -20.32 -2.67 -10.72
C SER A 194 -20.94 -2.08 -12.00
N ARG A 195 -22.24 -2.27 -12.25
CA ARG A 195 -22.91 -1.61 -13.39
C ARG A 195 -22.91 -0.09 -13.23
N LEU A 196 -23.17 0.40 -12.02
CA LEU A 196 -23.09 1.83 -11.74
C LEU A 196 -21.65 2.36 -11.90
N TRP A 197 -20.64 1.61 -11.43
CA TRP A 197 -19.23 1.95 -11.62
C TRP A 197 -18.89 2.12 -13.10
N ARG A 198 -19.26 1.13 -13.94
CA ARG A 198 -19.00 1.15 -15.38
C ARG A 198 -19.71 2.31 -16.07
N GLN A 199 -20.97 2.55 -15.72
CA GLN A 199 -21.75 3.66 -16.25
C GLN A 199 -21.06 5.01 -15.97
N ILE A 200 -20.68 5.26 -14.72
CA ILE A 200 -20.03 6.52 -14.32
C ILE A 200 -18.67 6.66 -15.01
N ALA A 201 -17.88 5.58 -15.09
CA ALA A 201 -16.61 5.61 -15.81
C ALA A 201 -16.79 5.97 -17.30
N GLN A 202 -17.85 5.45 -17.95
CA GLN A 202 -18.18 5.81 -19.33
C GLN A 202 -18.65 7.26 -19.48
N GLU A 203 -19.35 7.79 -18.48
CA GLU A 203 -19.76 9.21 -18.42
C GLU A 203 -18.55 10.14 -18.26
N MET A 204 -17.54 9.75 -17.48
CA MET A 204 -16.34 10.56 -17.20
C MET A 204 -15.26 10.44 -18.28
N ALA A 205 -15.16 9.34 -19.00
CA ALA A 205 -14.09 9.10 -19.99
C ALA A 205 -13.96 10.21 -21.05
N PRO A 206 -15.04 10.85 -21.58
CA PRO A 206 -14.93 11.95 -22.50
C PRO A 206 -14.21 13.20 -21.97
N ASP A 207 -14.16 13.40 -20.66
CA ASP A 207 -13.44 14.51 -20.02
C ASP A 207 -11.92 14.30 -20.03
N TYR A 208 -11.47 13.06 -20.34
CA TYR A 208 -10.06 12.67 -20.43
C TYR A 208 -9.72 12.07 -21.80
N PRO A 209 -9.84 12.86 -22.90
CA PRO A 209 -9.77 12.34 -24.28
C PRO A 209 -8.39 11.76 -24.65
N GLU A 210 -7.34 12.07 -23.87
CA GLU A 210 -6.01 11.50 -24.07
C GLU A 210 -5.83 10.14 -23.43
N VAL A 211 -6.76 9.70 -22.55
CA VAL A 211 -6.70 8.42 -21.85
C VAL A 211 -7.49 7.38 -22.61
N THR A 212 -6.82 6.32 -23.02
CA THR A 212 -7.48 5.11 -23.49
C THR A 212 -8.10 4.37 -22.31
N THR A 213 -9.41 4.17 -22.31
CA THR A 213 -10.13 3.55 -21.20
C THR A 213 -10.67 2.18 -21.61
N ASP A 214 -10.24 1.15 -20.88
CA ASP A 214 -10.72 -0.23 -20.99
C ASP A 214 -11.63 -0.60 -19.82
N TYR A 215 -12.56 -1.52 -20.07
CA TYR A 215 -13.47 -2.08 -19.07
C TYR A 215 -13.30 -3.58 -18.99
N MET A 216 -12.88 -4.08 -17.83
CA MET A 216 -12.56 -5.49 -17.68
C MET A 216 -13.29 -6.10 -16.48
N TYR A 217 -13.80 -7.31 -16.63
CA TYR A 217 -14.33 -8.06 -15.48
C TYR A 217 -13.17 -8.51 -14.60
N VAL A 218 -13.38 -8.51 -13.30
CA VAL A 218 -12.34 -8.82 -12.30
C VAL A 218 -11.71 -10.20 -12.50
N ASP A 219 -12.49 -11.20 -12.87
CA ASP A 219 -12.00 -12.55 -13.20
C ASP A 219 -11.08 -12.56 -14.43
N ASN A 220 -11.39 -11.76 -15.45
CA ASN A 220 -10.52 -11.58 -16.60
C ASN A 220 -9.26 -10.76 -16.24
N ALA A 221 -9.40 -9.75 -15.39
CA ALA A 221 -8.25 -8.97 -14.91
C ALA A 221 -7.25 -9.85 -14.15
N ALA A 222 -7.74 -10.71 -13.23
CA ALA A 222 -6.92 -11.68 -12.50
C ALA A 222 -6.15 -12.61 -13.46
N MET A 223 -6.84 -13.20 -14.46
CA MET A 223 -6.14 -14.02 -15.47
C MET A 223 -5.09 -13.23 -16.24
N ARG A 224 -5.44 -12.01 -16.67
CA ARG A 224 -4.56 -11.19 -17.51
C ARG A 224 -3.34 -10.68 -16.75
N MET A 225 -3.46 -10.39 -15.46
CA MET A 225 -2.32 -10.04 -14.61
C MET A 225 -1.25 -11.13 -14.59
N ILE A 226 -1.64 -12.40 -14.67
CA ILE A 226 -0.72 -13.53 -14.73
C ILE A 226 -0.16 -13.74 -16.15
N GLN A 227 -0.99 -13.58 -17.17
CA GLN A 227 -0.63 -13.87 -18.56
C GLN A 227 0.12 -12.73 -19.24
N GLU A 228 -0.29 -11.49 -18.98
CA GLU A 228 0.20 -10.27 -19.63
C GLU A 228 0.28 -9.09 -18.64
N PRO A 229 1.07 -9.14 -17.55
CA PRO A 229 1.09 -8.07 -16.55
C PRO A 229 1.46 -6.70 -17.14
N LYS A 230 2.22 -6.68 -18.23
CA LYS A 230 2.62 -5.45 -18.96
C LYS A 230 1.48 -4.80 -19.77
N PHE A 231 0.31 -5.43 -19.83
CA PHE A 231 -0.87 -4.82 -20.43
C PHE A 231 -1.39 -3.65 -19.60
N PHE A 232 -1.28 -3.74 -18.28
CA PHE A 232 -1.80 -2.73 -17.38
C PHE A 232 -0.84 -1.54 -17.24
N ASP A 233 -1.39 -0.34 -17.20
CA ASP A 233 -0.70 0.89 -16.81
C ASP A 233 -1.30 1.44 -15.52
N VAL A 234 -2.57 1.85 -15.55
CA VAL A 234 -3.34 2.18 -14.35
C VAL A 234 -4.61 1.33 -14.32
N MET A 235 -4.83 0.67 -13.22
CA MET A 235 -6.05 -0.08 -12.93
C MET A 235 -6.82 0.66 -11.84
N VAL A 236 -8.13 0.83 -11.99
CA VAL A 236 -9.01 1.35 -10.94
C VAL A 236 -10.10 0.35 -10.63
N THR A 237 -10.38 0.12 -9.35
CA THR A 237 -11.37 -0.88 -8.94
C THR A 237 -11.92 -0.61 -7.55
N GLU A 238 -13.01 -1.31 -7.22
CA GLU A 238 -13.64 -1.26 -5.91
C GLU A 238 -12.78 -1.93 -4.83
N ASN A 239 -13.19 -1.77 -3.58
CA ASN A 239 -12.41 -2.12 -2.40
C ASN A 239 -11.98 -3.60 -2.36
N THR A 240 -12.92 -4.52 -2.44
CA THR A 240 -12.65 -5.96 -2.29
C THR A 240 -11.84 -6.52 -3.47
N PHE A 241 -12.17 -6.10 -4.70
CA PHE A 241 -11.41 -6.53 -5.87
C PHE A 241 -9.98 -5.99 -5.86
N GLY A 242 -9.82 -4.73 -5.45
CA GLY A 242 -8.50 -4.11 -5.32
C GLY A 242 -7.63 -4.78 -4.27
N ASP A 243 -8.23 -5.24 -3.18
CA ASP A 243 -7.53 -6.00 -2.15
C ASP A 243 -6.95 -7.30 -2.72
N ILE A 244 -7.79 -8.12 -3.34
CA ILE A 244 -7.40 -9.43 -3.87
C ILE A 244 -6.40 -9.30 -5.01
N LEU A 245 -6.67 -8.42 -5.98
CA LEU A 245 -5.81 -8.25 -7.16
C LEU A 245 -4.41 -7.71 -6.82
N THR A 246 -4.28 -6.87 -5.80
CA THR A 246 -2.96 -6.36 -5.43
C THR A 246 -2.12 -7.38 -4.66
N ASP A 247 -2.75 -8.29 -3.93
CA ASP A 247 -2.04 -9.43 -3.33
C ASP A 247 -1.57 -10.41 -4.41
N GLU A 248 -2.40 -10.68 -5.44
CA GLU A 248 -1.98 -11.41 -6.63
C GLU A 248 -0.81 -10.68 -7.35
N GLY A 249 -0.90 -9.36 -7.47
CA GLY A 249 0.17 -8.52 -8.04
C GLY A 249 1.51 -8.65 -7.30
N SER A 250 1.48 -8.94 -5.99
CA SER A 250 2.70 -9.17 -5.20
C SER A 250 3.50 -10.37 -5.69
N CYS A 251 2.84 -11.39 -6.23
CA CYS A 251 3.48 -12.54 -6.83
C CYS A 251 4.27 -12.16 -8.10
N ILE A 252 3.82 -11.16 -8.86
CA ILE A 252 4.51 -10.65 -10.05
C ILE A 252 5.86 -10.06 -9.64
N SER A 253 5.89 -9.24 -8.59
CA SER A 253 7.12 -8.62 -8.05
C SER A 253 8.05 -9.60 -7.35
N GLY A 254 7.55 -10.77 -6.97
CA GLY A 254 8.30 -11.83 -6.30
C GLY A 254 8.39 -11.69 -4.78
N SER A 255 7.87 -10.63 -4.18
CA SER A 255 7.76 -10.45 -2.73
C SER A 255 6.79 -9.32 -2.36
N MET A 256 5.96 -9.53 -1.35
CA MET A 256 5.15 -8.47 -0.74
C MET A 256 6.01 -7.39 -0.06
N GLY A 257 7.20 -7.75 0.41
CA GLY A 257 8.17 -6.83 1.02
C GLY A 257 8.79 -5.81 0.04
N LEU A 258 8.38 -5.83 -1.25
CA LEU A 258 8.79 -4.88 -2.29
C LEU A 258 7.67 -3.87 -2.64
N LEU A 259 6.47 -4.04 -2.12
CA LEU A 259 5.31 -3.27 -2.56
C LEU A 259 4.89 -2.22 -1.53
N PRO A 260 5.14 -0.94 -1.83
CA PRO A 260 4.64 0.18 -1.04
C PRO A 260 3.17 0.48 -1.34
N SER A 261 2.55 1.30 -0.52
CA SER A 261 1.29 1.94 -0.87
C SER A 261 1.13 3.34 -0.27
N ALA A 262 0.24 4.12 -0.85
CA ALA A 262 -0.21 5.39 -0.32
C ALA A 262 -1.74 5.39 -0.21
N SER A 263 -2.26 5.72 0.96
CA SER A 263 -3.69 5.97 1.17
C SER A 263 -3.92 7.47 1.26
N THR A 264 -4.67 8.01 0.30
CA THR A 264 -4.91 9.45 0.16
C THR A 264 -6.40 9.78 0.16
N GLY A 265 -6.76 11.01 0.46
CA GLY A 265 -8.15 11.41 0.53
C GLY A 265 -8.35 12.86 0.94
N GLU A 266 -9.26 13.08 1.89
CA GLU A 266 -9.72 14.40 2.30
C GLU A 266 -8.78 15.09 3.32
N SER A 267 -7.93 14.31 4.00
CA SER A 267 -7.03 14.85 5.03
C SER A 267 -5.63 14.23 4.95
N THR A 268 -4.97 14.04 6.08
CA THR A 268 -3.59 13.56 6.17
C THR A 268 -3.38 12.23 5.46
N PRO A 269 -2.50 12.14 4.45
CA PRO A 269 -2.21 10.89 3.75
C PRO A 269 -1.44 9.90 4.62
N VAL A 270 -1.60 8.61 4.32
CA VAL A 270 -0.91 7.51 5.01
C VAL A 270 -0.05 6.75 4.00
N PHE A 271 1.20 6.50 4.37
CA PHE A 271 2.16 5.74 3.56
C PHE A 271 2.55 4.48 4.32
N GLU A 272 2.34 3.33 3.69
CA GLU A 272 2.44 2.02 4.34
C GLU A 272 2.87 0.92 3.35
N PRO A 273 3.56 -0.15 3.80
CA PRO A 273 3.68 -1.38 3.01
C PRO A 273 2.32 -2.02 2.78
N ILE A 274 2.16 -2.84 1.73
CA ILE A 274 0.91 -3.61 1.55
C ILE A 274 0.82 -4.84 2.45
N HIS A 275 1.97 -5.35 2.94
CA HIS A 275 2.03 -6.57 3.75
C HIS A 275 1.56 -6.36 5.18
N GLY A 276 1.13 -7.44 5.84
CA GLY A 276 0.73 -7.47 7.24
C GLY A 276 1.90 -7.47 8.23
N SER A 277 1.60 -7.75 9.49
CA SER A 277 2.50 -7.62 10.63
C SER A 277 3.51 -8.76 10.82
N TRP A 278 3.30 -9.92 10.20
CA TRP A 278 4.14 -11.11 10.33
C TRP A 278 4.69 -11.34 11.76
N PRO A 279 3.84 -11.60 12.75
CA PRO A 279 4.23 -11.64 14.17
C PRO A 279 5.31 -12.66 14.51
N GLN A 280 5.42 -13.73 13.71
CA GLN A 280 6.41 -14.80 13.89
C GLN A 280 7.84 -14.32 13.65
N ALA A 281 8.03 -13.25 12.89
CA ALA A 281 9.34 -12.67 12.58
C ALA A 281 9.70 -11.49 13.49
N LYS A 282 8.84 -11.11 14.44
CA LYS A 282 9.06 -10.01 15.37
C LYS A 282 10.39 -10.16 16.12
N GLY A 283 11.25 -9.18 16.04
CA GLY A 283 12.54 -9.11 16.74
C GLY A 283 13.65 -9.97 16.10
N LEU A 284 13.38 -10.66 15.00
CA LEU A 284 14.36 -11.55 14.35
C LEU A 284 15.30 -10.83 13.38
N ASN A 285 15.05 -9.57 13.07
CA ASN A 285 15.85 -8.79 12.10
C ASN A 285 15.96 -9.44 10.71
N ILE A 286 14.84 -10.04 10.22
CA ILE A 286 14.81 -10.75 8.93
C ILE A 286 13.76 -10.20 7.96
N ALA A 287 12.90 -9.29 8.43
CA ALA A 287 11.86 -8.71 7.60
C ALA A 287 12.45 -7.80 6.51
N ASN A 288 11.91 -7.89 5.31
CA ASN A 288 12.31 -7.03 4.19
C ASN A 288 11.79 -5.60 4.41
N PRO A 289 12.66 -4.57 4.56
CA PRO A 289 12.22 -3.20 4.82
C PRO A 289 11.90 -2.40 3.55
N LEU A 290 12.11 -2.97 2.35
CA LEU A 290 12.08 -2.20 1.11
C LEU A 290 10.70 -1.63 0.80
N ALA A 291 9.61 -2.33 1.12
CA ALA A 291 8.26 -1.79 0.96
C ALA A 291 8.03 -0.54 1.81
N GLN A 292 8.52 -0.53 3.07
CA GLN A 292 8.46 0.63 3.95
C GLN A 292 9.31 1.79 3.41
N ILE A 293 10.52 1.52 2.93
CA ILE A 293 11.43 2.50 2.31
C ILE A 293 10.80 3.10 1.05
N LEU A 294 10.21 2.28 0.20
CA LEU A 294 9.51 2.72 -1.01
C LEU A 294 8.24 3.51 -0.68
N SER A 295 7.59 3.23 0.45
CA SER A 295 6.46 4.04 0.95
C SER A 295 6.94 5.45 1.36
N VAL A 296 8.16 5.58 1.90
CA VAL A 296 8.80 6.90 2.12
C VAL A 296 9.08 7.62 0.79
N ALA A 297 9.49 6.89 -0.26
CA ALA A 297 9.63 7.50 -1.58
C ALA A 297 8.31 8.07 -2.10
N MET A 298 7.21 7.31 -1.97
CA MET A 298 5.87 7.78 -2.34
C MET A 298 5.43 9.00 -1.52
N LEU A 299 5.84 9.09 -0.25
CA LEU A 299 5.56 10.26 0.59
C LEU A 299 6.21 11.52 0.01
N PHE A 300 7.48 11.48 -0.35
CA PHE A 300 8.14 12.63 -0.98
C PHE A 300 7.50 12.97 -2.33
N GLU A 301 7.22 11.98 -3.16
CA GLU A 301 6.54 12.16 -4.46
C GLU A 301 5.16 12.80 -4.32
N TYR A 302 4.41 12.47 -3.27
CA TYR A 302 3.11 13.07 -2.97
C TYR A 302 3.22 14.59 -2.70
N PHE A 303 4.31 15.04 -2.08
CA PHE A 303 4.59 16.45 -1.84
C PHE A 303 5.32 17.14 -3.02
N ASP A 304 5.33 16.51 -4.21
CA ASP A 304 6.02 16.97 -5.43
C ASP A 304 7.55 17.09 -5.27
N LEU A 305 8.12 16.38 -4.31
CA LEU A 305 9.56 16.27 -4.07
C LEU A 305 10.12 15.05 -4.82
N LYS A 306 10.16 15.20 -6.16
CA LYS A 306 10.46 14.08 -7.08
C LYS A 306 11.91 13.64 -7.03
N GLU A 307 12.85 14.55 -6.77
CA GLU A 307 14.27 14.23 -6.68
C GLU A 307 14.57 13.38 -5.45
N GLU A 308 13.92 13.69 -4.33
CA GLU A 308 14.01 12.95 -3.07
C GLU A 308 13.45 11.53 -3.23
N GLY A 309 12.26 11.41 -3.79
CA GLY A 309 11.65 10.11 -4.10
C GLY A 309 12.49 9.27 -5.06
N ALA A 310 12.99 9.88 -6.12
CA ALA A 310 13.86 9.21 -7.10
C ALA A 310 15.18 8.75 -6.50
N LEU A 311 15.78 9.52 -5.58
CA LEU A 311 16.99 9.11 -4.89
C LEU A 311 16.77 7.87 -4.02
N ILE A 312 15.64 7.78 -3.30
CA ILE A 312 15.29 6.59 -2.51
C ILE A 312 15.14 5.38 -3.44
N ARG A 313 14.41 5.50 -4.54
CA ARG A 313 14.23 4.41 -5.51
C ARG A 313 15.57 3.93 -6.08
N LYS A 314 16.45 4.88 -6.44
CA LYS A 314 17.82 4.58 -6.90
C LYS A 314 18.64 3.85 -5.83
N ALA A 315 18.53 4.24 -4.57
CA ALA A 315 19.22 3.59 -3.46
C ALA A 315 18.72 2.15 -3.24
N VAL A 316 17.40 1.92 -3.40
CA VAL A 316 16.82 0.57 -3.36
C VAL A 316 17.36 -0.29 -4.52
N ASP A 317 17.34 0.21 -5.75
CA ASP A 317 17.89 -0.50 -6.91
C ASP A 317 19.36 -0.84 -6.69
N ALA A 318 20.16 0.11 -6.21
CA ALA A 318 21.57 -0.09 -5.92
C ALA A 318 21.82 -1.14 -4.82
N SER A 319 20.98 -1.19 -3.76
CA SER A 319 21.09 -2.23 -2.73
C SER A 319 20.78 -3.62 -3.30
N LEU A 320 19.78 -3.72 -4.16
CA LEU A 320 19.41 -4.96 -4.83
C LEU A 320 20.52 -5.44 -5.77
N ASP A 321 21.12 -4.55 -6.54
CA ASP A 321 22.23 -4.87 -7.45
C ASP A 321 23.52 -5.26 -6.70
N ALA A 322 23.76 -4.65 -5.55
CA ALA A 322 24.88 -4.98 -4.65
C ALA A 322 24.64 -6.27 -3.84
N ASN A 323 23.51 -6.96 -4.02
CA ASN A 323 23.06 -8.11 -3.21
C ASN A 323 22.92 -7.83 -1.70
N VAL A 324 22.73 -6.56 -1.31
CA VAL A 324 22.40 -6.19 0.06
C VAL A 324 20.91 -6.38 0.28
N ARG A 325 20.52 -7.61 0.64
CA ARG A 325 19.14 -8.10 0.64
C ARG A 325 18.85 -8.93 1.87
N THR A 326 17.61 -8.88 2.33
CA THR A 326 17.13 -9.79 3.38
C THR A 326 17.00 -11.23 2.86
N PRO A 327 17.00 -12.25 3.75
CA PRO A 327 16.99 -13.67 3.33
C PRO A 327 15.88 -14.05 2.36
N GLU A 328 14.72 -13.40 2.47
CA GLU A 328 13.53 -13.65 1.63
C GLU A 328 13.83 -13.46 0.12
N ILE A 329 14.54 -12.40 -0.22
CA ILE A 329 14.86 -12.05 -1.62
C ILE A 329 16.33 -12.28 -1.98
N GLN A 330 17.11 -12.89 -1.10
CA GLN A 330 18.52 -13.18 -1.34
C GLN A 330 18.69 -14.30 -2.35
N VAL A 331 19.80 -14.25 -3.08
CA VAL A 331 20.24 -15.35 -3.96
C VAL A 331 20.83 -16.48 -3.11
N GLU A 332 20.79 -17.70 -3.62
CA GLU A 332 21.39 -18.85 -2.94
C GLU A 332 22.91 -18.64 -2.75
N GLY A 333 23.38 -18.84 -1.53
CA GLY A 333 24.79 -18.62 -1.17
C GLY A 333 25.22 -17.16 -0.99
N GLY A 334 24.29 -16.20 -1.11
CA GLY A 334 24.57 -14.79 -0.85
C GLY A 334 24.77 -14.46 0.63
N ASP A 335 25.37 -13.29 0.90
CA ASP A 335 25.56 -12.78 2.26
C ASP A 335 24.20 -12.55 2.94
N LYS A 336 24.17 -12.74 4.26
CA LYS A 336 22.96 -12.56 5.06
C LYS A 336 22.91 -11.16 5.63
N TYR A 337 22.01 -10.33 5.09
CA TYR A 337 21.69 -9.02 5.65
C TYR A 337 20.33 -9.07 6.35
N GLY A 338 20.26 -8.44 7.52
CA GLY A 338 18.98 -8.26 8.22
C GLY A 338 18.27 -6.97 7.83
N THR A 339 17.10 -6.76 8.42
CA THR A 339 16.28 -5.55 8.23
C THR A 339 17.09 -4.26 8.47
N LYS A 340 17.83 -4.23 9.58
CA LYS A 340 18.64 -3.05 9.99
C LYS A 340 19.81 -2.80 9.07
N GLU A 341 20.53 -3.85 8.67
CA GLU A 341 21.70 -3.75 7.79
C GLU A 341 21.32 -3.25 6.40
N VAL A 342 20.21 -3.75 5.82
CA VAL A 342 19.68 -3.25 4.54
C VAL A 342 19.31 -1.76 4.68
N GLY A 343 18.58 -1.40 5.75
CA GLY A 343 18.20 -0.01 5.98
C GLY A 343 19.39 0.93 6.15
N ALA A 344 20.37 0.52 6.96
CA ALA A 344 21.58 1.31 7.20
C ALA A 344 22.39 1.53 5.91
N TRP A 345 22.52 0.49 5.06
CA TRP A 345 23.19 0.59 3.77
C TRP A 345 22.49 1.60 2.84
N ILE A 346 21.16 1.55 2.75
CA ILE A 346 20.38 2.48 1.94
C ILE A 346 20.48 3.91 2.44
N ALA A 347 20.39 4.12 3.76
CA ALA A 347 20.54 5.44 4.36
C ALA A 347 21.95 6.03 4.12
N ASP A 348 23.00 5.18 4.19
CA ASP A 348 24.38 5.57 3.89
C ASP A 348 24.55 5.95 2.41
N TYR A 349 24.02 5.13 1.49
CA TYR A 349 24.02 5.44 0.06
C TYR A 349 23.35 6.78 -0.27
N ILE A 350 22.27 7.10 0.41
CA ILE A 350 21.56 8.38 0.25
C ILE A 350 22.41 9.55 0.71
N LYS A 351 23.14 9.43 1.81
CA LYS A 351 24.00 10.50 2.36
C LYS A 351 25.18 10.84 1.46
N HIS A 352 25.71 9.89 0.76
CA HIS A 352 26.86 10.03 -0.14
C HIS A 352 26.46 10.14 -1.60
#